data_15a21917e05d881667e5d8e00b51d292
#
_entry.id   15a21917e05d881667e5d8e00b51d292
#
_cell.length_a   1.000
_cell.length_b   1.000
_cell.length_c   1.000
_cell.angle_alpha   90.00
_cell.angle_beta   90.00
_cell.angle_gamma   90.00
#
_symmetry.space_group_name_H-M   'P 1'
#
loop_
_entity.id
_entity.type
_entity.pdbx_description
1 polymer ?
#
loop_
_entity_poly.entity_id
_entity_poly.type
_entity_poly.pdbx_seq_one_letter_code
_entity_poly.pdbx_strand_id
1 'polypeptide(L)'
;INDSVRVITGFRYTEDTFSSDVTNFFGLNSYLIEDDLEKTTGRIAIEYDLDDDTMTYLSFTKGFKPGGSNLTFGYPVDDEQNFGANPAPQLVFPIFESETIDAYEIGLKTDLLNSRLRANISAFFYKYENLQFQSTDPDIYRGGVANIPESEMSGLEIEFLGIISNEFSFDLRLSFLETEITSEYEALDNIRAELYFFGEEPIRYTLRESIKGNKLAKSPEFNANFGLMYEKVLSSGKLLKATAEVVHRGDFQQRVFNNPFVDAVDEYTIYNLSLSYEISDKIGLDLIALNISDEDGVNSSMTDVFGVAGTGIELIPPRQFMGRLSYNF
;
A
#
# COMPACT_ATOMS: atom_id res chain seq x y z
N ILE A 1 9.57 14.96 -33.64
CA ILE A 1 10.28 14.16 -32.64
C ILE A 1 11.72 14.13 -33.15
N ASN A 2 12.65 14.59 -32.33
CA ASN A 2 14.09 14.58 -32.59
C ASN A 2 14.76 13.54 -31.67
N ASP A 3 16.08 13.42 -31.73
CA ASP A 3 16.81 12.43 -30.94
C ASP A 3 16.70 12.66 -29.43
N SER A 4 16.30 13.87 -28.98
CA SER A 4 16.14 14.23 -27.58
C SER A 4 14.70 14.07 -27.05
N VAL A 5 13.70 13.84 -27.91
CA VAL A 5 12.29 13.72 -27.50
C VAL A 5 11.74 12.36 -27.87
N ARG A 6 11.27 11.63 -26.88
CA ARG A 6 10.57 10.35 -27.06
C ARG A 6 9.12 10.48 -26.59
N VAL A 7 8.20 9.92 -27.38
CA VAL A 7 6.79 9.78 -27.00
C VAL A 7 6.48 8.30 -26.89
N ILE A 8 5.98 7.90 -25.76
CA ILE A 8 5.60 6.52 -25.46
C ILE A 8 4.08 6.50 -25.30
N THR A 9 3.42 5.62 -26.05
CA THR A 9 1.96 5.42 -25.95
C THR A 9 1.66 3.94 -25.79
N GLY A 10 0.71 3.64 -24.95
CA GLY A 10 0.14 2.31 -24.77
C GLY A 10 -1.37 2.39 -24.65
N PHE A 11 -2.05 1.42 -25.23
CA PHE A 11 -3.50 1.30 -25.17
C PHE A 11 -3.90 -0.15 -24.93
N ARG A 12 -4.88 -0.36 -24.06
CA ARG A 12 -5.44 -1.69 -23.78
C ARG A 12 -6.96 -1.57 -23.65
N TYR A 13 -7.66 -2.44 -24.36
CA TYR A 13 -9.06 -2.72 -24.13
C TYR A 13 -9.18 -4.07 -23.43
N THR A 14 -9.99 -4.13 -22.40
CA THR A 14 -10.27 -5.34 -21.63
C THR A 14 -11.77 -5.55 -21.60
N GLU A 15 -12.20 -6.75 -21.99
CA GLU A 15 -13.54 -7.27 -21.86
C GLU A 15 -13.47 -8.54 -21.04
N ASP A 16 -14.26 -8.63 -20.00
CA ASP A 16 -14.31 -9.77 -19.08
C ASP A 16 -15.73 -9.96 -18.58
N THR A 17 -16.12 -11.19 -18.34
CA THR A 17 -17.41 -11.55 -17.75
C THR A 17 -17.15 -12.40 -16.54
N PHE A 18 -17.66 -12.00 -15.38
CA PHE A 18 -17.62 -12.88 -14.23
C PHE A 18 -19.02 -13.42 -13.92
N SER A 19 -19.06 -14.66 -13.44
CA SER A 19 -20.26 -15.35 -13.02
C SER A 19 -19.99 -16.02 -11.68
N SER A 20 -20.86 -15.81 -10.72
CA SER A 20 -20.75 -16.41 -9.38
C SER A 20 -22.07 -17.07 -9.00
N ASP A 21 -22.05 -18.38 -8.80
CA ASP A 21 -23.19 -19.15 -8.30
C ASP A 21 -23.07 -19.22 -6.75
N VAL A 22 -23.93 -18.49 -6.08
CA VAL A 22 -23.91 -18.35 -4.62
C VAL A 22 -25.05 -19.13 -4.01
N THR A 23 -24.71 -20.10 -3.17
CA THR A 23 -25.68 -20.85 -2.36
C THR A 23 -25.56 -20.40 -0.91
N ASN A 24 -26.67 -20.06 -0.28
CA ASN A 24 -26.66 -19.65 1.11
C ASN A 24 -26.18 -20.81 2.03
N PHE A 25 -25.70 -20.44 3.23
CA PHE A 25 -25.10 -21.39 4.19
C PHE A 25 -26.01 -22.58 4.53
N PHE A 26 -27.31 -22.43 4.45
CA PHE A 26 -28.28 -23.50 4.71
C PHE A 26 -28.71 -24.28 3.48
N GLY A 27 -28.17 -23.97 2.29
CA GLY A 27 -28.51 -24.63 1.03
C GLY A 27 -29.94 -24.43 0.56
N LEU A 28 -30.63 -23.44 1.12
CA LEU A 28 -32.05 -23.21 0.87
C LEU A 28 -32.31 -22.37 -0.40
N ASN A 29 -31.37 -21.49 -0.74
CA ASN A 29 -31.48 -20.62 -1.91
C ASN A 29 -30.11 -20.53 -2.62
N SER A 30 -30.14 -20.57 -3.94
CA SER A 30 -29.01 -20.27 -4.82
C SER A 30 -29.40 -19.13 -5.73
N TYR A 31 -28.46 -18.26 -6.01
CA TYR A 31 -28.63 -17.16 -6.96
C TYR A 31 -27.34 -16.99 -7.78
N LEU A 32 -27.53 -16.60 -9.03
CA LEU A 32 -26.47 -16.32 -9.96
C LEU A 32 -26.23 -14.82 -9.99
N ILE A 33 -24.98 -14.42 -9.82
CA ILE A 33 -24.52 -13.05 -10.02
C ILE A 33 -23.68 -13.07 -11.30
N GLU A 34 -24.05 -12.28 -12.26
CA GLU A 34 -23.29 -12.09 -13.50
C GLU A 34 -23.06 -10.59 -13.70
N ASP A 35 -21.86 -10.23 -14.14
CA ASP A 35 -21.53 -8.86 -14.53
C ASP A 35 -20.51 -8.87 -15.64
N ASP A 36 -20.65 -7.90 -16.55
CA ASP A 36 -19.77 -7.70 -17.69
C ASP A 36 -18.87 -6.48 -17.44
N LEU A 37 -17.59 -6.66 -17.63
CA LEU A 37 -16.59 -5.63 -17.47
C LEU A 37 -16.03 -5.22 -18.83
N GLU A 38 -16.20 -3.95 -19.16
CA GLU A 38 -15.51 -3.32 -20.29
C GLU A 38 -14.69 -2.14 -19.80
N LYS A 39 -13.37 -2.17 -19.99
CA LYS A 39 -12.47 -1.10 -19.57
C LYS A 39 -11.42 -0.80 -20.63
N THR A 40 -11.26 0.49 -20.87
CA THR A 40 -10.17 1.02 -21.68
C THR A 40 -9.14 1.67 -20.76
N THR A 41 -7.88 1.25 -20.87
CA THR A 41 -6.75 1.78 -20.15
C THR A 41 -5.62 2.16 -21.09
N GLY A 42 -4.68 2.94 -20.62
CA GLY A 42 -3.55 3.32 -21.45
C GLY A 42 -2.56 4.23 -20.74
N ARG A 43 -1.49 4.49 -21.45
CA ARG A 43 -0.43 5.40 -21.00
C ARG A 43 0.01 6.28 -22.16
N ILE A 44 0.27 7.54 -21.85
CA ILE A 44 1.05 8.45 -22.68
C ILE A 44 2.16 9.02 -21.82
N ALA A 45 3.40 9.02 -22.35
CA ALA A 45 4.52 9.67 -21.71
C ALA A 45 5.34 10.42 -22.74
N ILE A 46 5.86 11.56 -22.34
CA ILE A 46 6.81 12.37 -23.09
C ILE A 46 8.08 12.41 -22.26
N GLU A 47 9.18 11.97 -22.85
CA GLU A 47 10.50 12.02 -22.27
C GLU A 47 11.35 13.01 -23.06
N TYR A 48 12.13 13.80 -22.35
CA TYR A 48 13.00 14.81 -22.93
C TYR A 48 14.40 14.73 -22.31
N ASP A 49 15.40 14.43 -23.13
CA ASP A 49 16.79 14.46 -22.76
C ASP A 49 17.27 15.93 -22.78
N LEU A 50 17.56 16.47 -21.60
CA LEU A 50 18.10 17.80 -21.41
C LEU A 50 19.56 17.86 -21.85
N ASP A 51 20.29 16.80 -21.56
CA ASP A 51 21.66 16.51 -21.99
C ASP A 51 21.91 14.98 -21.98
N ASP A 52 23.16 14.55 -22.18
CA ASP A 52 23.54 13.13 -22.26
C ASP A 52 23.33 12.39 -20.92
N ASP A 53 23.32 13.12 -19.81
CA ASP A 53 23.23 12.56 -18.44
C ASP A 53 21.90 12.86 -17.74
N THR A 54 21.03 13.69 -18.34
CA THR A 54 19.82 14.20 -17.69
C THR A 54 18.58 14.05 -18.56
N MET A 55 17.57 13.36 -18.05
CA MET A 55 16.27 13.19 -18.69
C MET A 55 15.15 13.62 -17.76
N THR A 56 14.15 14.33 -18.29
CA THR A 56 12.88 14.63 -17.63
C THR A 56 11.73 13.97 -18.37
N TYR A 57 10.65 13.70 -17.66
CA TYR A 57 9.47 13.12 -18.28
C TYR A 57 8.18 13.64 -17.63
N LEU A 58 7.12 13.56 -18.42
CA LEU A 58 5.74 13.74 -17.98
C LEU A 58 4.94 12.54 -18.46
N SER A 59 4.16 11.92 -17.60
CA SER A 59 3.29 10.80 -17.96
C SER A 59 1.88 10.94 -17.41
N PHE A 60 0.94 10.41 -18.17
CA PHE A 60 -0.43 10.12 -17.76
C PHE A 60 -0.68 8.63 -17.97
N THR A 61 -1.23 7.97 -16.95
CA THR A 61 -1.60 6.56 -17.03
C THR A 61 -2.99 6.38 -16.46
N LYS A 62 -3.86 5.70 -17.20
CA LYS A 62 -5.15 5.23 -16.72
C LYS A 62 -5.08 3.74 -16.48
N GLY A 63 -5.42 3.32 -15.25
CA GLY A 63 -5.47 1.94 -14.80
C GLY A 63 -6.82 1.57 -14.22
N PHE A 64 -7.05 0.28 -13.97
CA PHE A 64 -8.22 -0.19 -13.23
C PHE A 64 -7.92 -1.48 -12.47
N LYS A 65 -8.71 -1.72 -11.44
CA LYS A 65 -8.84 -2.99 -10.72
C LYS A 65 -10.27 -3.48 -10.91
N PRO A 66 -10.50 -4.73 -11.36
CA PRO A 66 -11.84 -5.23 -11.63
C PRO A 66 -12.76 -5.13 -10.40
N GLY A 67 -14.03 -4.92 -10.66
CA GLY A 67 -15.09 -5.18 -9.73
C GLY A 67 -15.30 -6.68 -9.50
N GLY A 68 -16.30 -7.03 -8.75
CA GLY A 68 -16.60 -8.43 -8.48
C GLY A 68 -17.83 -8.60 -7.60
N SER A 69 -18.05 -9.84 -7.17
CA SER A 69 -19.17 -10.17 -6.28
C SER A 69 -18.75 -10.31 -4.85
N ASN A 70 -19.57 -9.80 -3.93
CA ASN A 70 -19.47 -10.03 -2.51
C ASN A 70 -20.14 -11.36 -2.17
N LEU A 71 -19.34 -12.37 -1.80
CA LEU A 71 -19.82 -13.64 -1.28
C LEU A 71 -20.25 -13.44 0.18
N THR A 72 -21.39 -12.81 0.39
CA THR A 72 -21.88 -12.55 1.75
C THR A 72 -22.59 -13.77 2.31
N PHE A 73 -22.39 -14.03 3.60
CA PHE A 73 -23.23 -14.97 4.34
C PHE A 73 -24.65 -14.40 4.43
N GLY A 74 -25.52 -14.77 3.51
CA GLY A 74 -26.90 -14.35 3.61
C GLY A 74 -27.52 -13.95 2.28
N TYR A 75 -28.78 -13.80 2.30
CA TYR A 75 -29.73 -13.69 1.23
C TYR A 75 -29.43 -12.59 0.22
N PRO A 76 -29.81 -12.82 -1.07
CA PRO A 76 -29.99 -11.70 -1.97
C PRO A 76 -30.98 -10.74 -1.31
N VAL A 77 -30.63 -9.51 -1.18
CA VAL A 77 -31.55 -8.47 -0.76
C VAL A 77 -32.17 -7.95 -2.04
N ASP A 78 -33.36 -8.46 -2.36
CA ASP A 78 -34.28 -7.62 -3.11
C ASP A 78 -34.66 -6.46 -2.18
N ASP A 79 -34.83 -5.27 -2.73
CA ASP A 79 -35.08 -4.03 -1.97
C ASP A 79 -36.27 -4.10 -0.97
N GLU A 80 -37.01 -5.20 -0.93
CA GLU A 80 -38.21 -5.40 -0.15
C GLU A 80 -38.02 -6.28 1.10
N GLN A 81 -36.89 -6.99 1.27
CA GLN A 81 -36.62 -7.83 2.44
C GLN A 81 -35.70 -7.16 3.45
N ASN A 82 -36.17 -6.09 4.05
CA ASN A 82 -35.57 -5.55 5.26
C ASN A 82 -35.82 -6.50 6.46
N PHE A 83 -34.76 -7.09 6.98
CA PHE A 83 -34.78 -7.68 8.31
C PHE A 83 -34.89 -6.57 9.36
N GLY A 84 -36.11 -6.21 9.74
CA GLY A 84 -36.41 -5.20 10.73
C GLY A 84 -36.82 -3.86 10.11
N ALA A 85 -37.76 -3.21 10.70
CA ALA A 85 -38.54 -2.06 10.23
C ALA A 85 -37.76 -0.75 10.03
N ASN A 86 -36.52 -0.79 9.53
CA ASN A 86 -35.76 0.42 9.28
C ASN A 86 -34.98 0.34 7.96
N PRO A 87 -35.25 1.22 6.99
CA PRO A 87 -34.60 1.23 5.67
C PRO A 87 -33.21 1.90 5.77
N ALA A 88 -32.27 1.31 6.51
CA ALA A 88 -30.90 1.78 6.45
C ALA A 88 -30.32 1.46 5.06
N PRO A 89 -29.72 2.41 4.36
CA PRO A 89 -29.11 2.15 3.06
C PRO A 89 -28.07 1.04 3.21
N GLN A 90 -28.08 0.09 2.28
CA GLN A 90 -27.15 -1.03 2.26
C GLN A 90 -25.73 -0.53 2.02
N LEU A 91 -24.76 -0.96 2.85
CA LEU A 91 -23.35 -0.59 2.71
C LEU A 91 -22.57 -1.54 1.84
N VAL A 92 -22.95 -2.82 1.81
CA VAL A 92 -22.28 -3.84 1.02
C VAL A 92 -23.28 -4.41 0.02
N PHE A 93 -23.03 -4.13 -1.26
CA PHE A 93 -23.87 -4.62 -2.35
C PHE A 93 -23.39 -5.99 -2.85
N PRO A 94 -24.25 -6.79 -3.50
CA PRO A 94 -23.86 -8.07 -4.08
C PRO A 94 -22.72 -7.93 -5.10
N ILE A 95 -22.67 -6.82 -5.84
CA ILE A 95 -21.62 -6.46 -6.79
C ILE A 95 -20.94 -5.19 -6.29
N PHE A 96 -19.62 -5.16 -6.34
CA PHE A 96 -18.82 -3.95 -6.14
C PHE A 96 -18.17 -3.52 -7.45
N GLU A 97 -18.10 -2.21 -7.64
CA GLU A 97 -17.64 -1.59 -8.87
C GLU A 97 -16.13 -1.73 -9.09
N SER A 98 -15.73 -1.63 -10.35
CA SER A 98 -14.32 -1.50 -10.70
C SER A 98 -13.73 -0.20 -10.15
N GLU A 99 -12.62 -0.31 -9.45
CA GLU A 99 -11.79 0.84 -9.08
C GLU A 99 -10.99 1.32 -10.29
N THR A 100 -10.92 2.61 -10.52
CA THR A 100 -10.10 3.21 -11.57
C THR A 100 -9.12 4.22 -10.99
N ILE A 101 -7.99 4.38 -11.65
CA ILE A 101 -6.95 5.34 -11.30
C ILE A 101 -6.56 6.14 -12.54
N ASP A 102 -6.55 7.46 -12.39
CA ASP A 102 -5.91 8.41 -13.29
C ASP A 102 -4.64 8.94 -12.62
N ALA A 103 -3.48 8.55 -13.16
CA ALA A 103 -2.16 8.83 -12.58
C ALA A 103 -1.39 9.82 -13.45
N TYR A 104 -1.00 10.94 -12.86
CA TYR A 104 -0.14 11.97 -13.44
C TYR A 104 1.20 11.96 -12.73
N GLU A 105 2.28 12.00 -13.48
CA GLU A 105 3.64 11.98 -12.91
C GLU A 105 4.57 12.84 -13.74
N ILE A 106 5.42 13.61 -13.05
CA ILE A 106 6.55 14.33 -13.62
C ILE A 106 7.81 13.89 -12.89
N GLY A 107 8.89 13.65 -13.63
CA GLY A 107 10.13 13.21 -13.01
C GLY A 107 11.38 13.70 -13.72
N LEU A 108 12.47 13.61 -12.97
CA LEU A 108 13.83 13.90 -13.39
C LEU A 108 14.72 12.71 -13.04
N LYS A 109 15.53 12.27 -14.00
CA LYS A 109 16.59 11.28 -13.81
C LYS A 109 17.90 11.86 -14.30
N THR A 110 18.92 11.86 -13.45
CA THR A 110 20.20 12.47 -13.82
C THR A 110 21.38 11.74 -13.20
N ASP A 111 22.46 11.63 -13.94
CA ASP A 111 23.76 11.16 -13.48
C ASP A 111 24.69 12.37 -13.30
N LEU A 112 25.09 12.63 -12.07
CA LEU A 112 25.89 13.77 -11.65
C LEU A 112 27.30 13.35 -11.22
N LEU A 113 28.21 14.31 -11.09
CA LEU A 113 29.58 14.11 -10.58
C LEU A 113 30.37 13.06 -11.36
N ASN A 114 30.31 13.07 -12.69
CA ASN A 114 30.88 12.06 -13.60
C ASN A 114 30.33 10.65 -13.27
N SER A 115 29.02 10.51 -13.23
CA SER A 115 28.27 9.28 -12.93
C SER A 115 28.53 8.68 -11.54
N ARG A 116 29.06 9.49 -10.61
CA ARG A 116 29.24 9.07 -9.20
C ARG A 116 28.01 9.27 -8.35
N LEU A 117 27.05 10.05 -8.80
CA LEU A 117 25.78 10.28 -8.11
C LEU A 117 24.65 10.18 -9.13
N ARG A 118 23.77 9.21 -8.96
CA ARG A 118 22.48 9.14 -9.66
C ARG A 118 21.41 9.72 -8.79
N ALA A 119 20.59 10.61 -9.36
CA ALA A 119 19.42 11.19 -8.71
C ALA A 119 18.17 10.91 -9.56
N ASN A 120 17.16 10.31 -8.94
CA ASN A 120 15.82 10.13 -9.49
C ASN A 120 14.85 10.88 -8.58
N ILE A 121 14.06 11.78 -9.15
CA ILE A 121 13.08 12.57 -8.40
C ILE A 121 11.79 12.54 -9.20
N SER A 122 10.68 12.19 -8.56
CA SER A 122 9.35 12.22 -9.17
C SER A 122 8.33 12.84 -8.25
N ALA A 123 7.42 13.62 -8.83
CA ALA A 123 6.22 14.09 -8.18
C ALA A 123 5.01 13.51 -8.91
N PHE A 124 4.01 13.09 -8.16
CA PHE A 124 2.83 12.45 -8.71
C PHE A 124 1.55 12.96 -8.08
N PHE A 125 0.45 12.82 -8.85
CA PHE A 125 -0.91 13.03 -8.41
C PHE A 125 -1.78 11.93 -8.99
N TYR A 126 -2.50 11.21 -8.13
CA TYR A 126 -3.39 10.12 -8.50
C TYR A 126 -4.81 10.45 -8.05
N LYS A 127 -5.76 10.27 -8.97
CA LYS A 127 -7.18 10.33 -8.68
C LYS A 127 -7.74 8.93 -8.78
N TYR A 128 -8.37 8.47 -7.70
CA TYR A 128 -9.09 7.20 -7.67
C TYR A 128 -10.59 7.44 -7.77
N GLU A 129 -11.27 6.63 -8.57
CA GLU A 129 -12.71 6.53 -8.60
C GLU A 129 -13.11 5.10 -8.19
N ASN A 130 -14.14 5.01 -7.33
CA ASN A 130 -14.65 3.75 -6.79
C ASN A 130 -13.56 2.93 -6.05
N LEU A 131 -12.74 3.58 -5.22
CA LEU A 131 -11.70 2.92 -4.43
C LEU A 131 -12.31 1.77 -3.62
N GLN A 132 -11.82 0.55 -3.83
CA GLN A 132 -12.31 -0.64 -3.16
C GLN A 132 -11.74 -0.74 -1.74
N PHE A 133 -12.60 -0.84 -0.75
CA PHE A 133 -12.19 -1.05 0.63
C PHE A 133 -13.06 -2.11 1.31
N GLN A 134 -12.51 -2.75 2.34
CA GLN A 134 -13.24 -3.73 3.11
C GLN A 134 -14.20 -3.03 4.07
N SER A 135 -15.48 -3.37 3.99
CA SER A 135 -16.54 -2.86 4.85
C SER A 135 -17.29 -4.01 5.49
N THR A 136 -17.82 -3.78 6.67
CA THR A 136 -18.64 -4.75 7.39
C THR A 136 -19.83 -4.05 7.99
N ASP A 137 -21.02 -4.62 7.78
CA ASP A 137 -22.24 -4.21 8.42
C ASP A 137 -22.54 -5.20 9.57
N PRO A 138 -22.27 -4.84 10.83
CA PRO A 138 -22.45 -5.74 11.96
C PRO A 138 -23.91 -6.04 12.27
N ASP A 139 -24.85 -5.18 11.86
CA ASP A 139 -26.27 -5.36 12.15
C ASP A 139 -26.88 -6.52 11.38
N ILE A 140 -26.38 -6.76 10.18
CA ILE A 140 -26.82 -7.86 9.31
C ILE A 140 -25.72 -8.91 9.10
N TYR A 141 -24.61 -8.80 9.83
CA TYR A 141 -23.44 -9.69 9.72
C TYR A 141 -22.94 -9.87 8.29
N ARG A 142 -22.90 -8.77 7.53
CA ARG A 142 -22.41 -8.75 6.16
C ARG A 142 -21.09 -8.02 6.08
N GLY A 143 -20.07 -8.73 5.63
CA GLY A 143 -18.79 -8.16 5.25
C GLY A 143 -18.56 -8.31 3.76
N GLY A 144 -17.78 -7.41 3.18
CA GLY A 144 -17.39 -7.47 1.78
C GLY A 144 -16.61 -6.23 1.37
N VAL A 145 -16.55 -6.03 0.07
CA VAL A 145 -15.93 -4.86 -0.54
C VAL A 145 -17.01 -3.84 -0.84
N ALA A 146 -16.76 -2.60 -0.48
CA ALA A 146 -17.53 -1.43 -0.88
C ALA A 146 -16.63 -0.47 -1.66
N ASN A 147 -17.23 0.51 -2.31
CA ASN A 147 -16.50 1.48 -3.11
C ASN A 147 -16.61 2.88 -2.49
N ILE A 148 -15.47 3.53 -2.26
CA ILE A 148 -15.41 4.95 -1.95
C ILE A 148 -15.41 5.71 -3.28
N PRO A 149 -16.38 6.63 -3.53
CA PRO A 149 -16.56 7.20 -4.86
C PRO A 149 -15.33 7.92 -5.40
N GLU A 150 -14.70 8.78 -4.58
CA GLU A 150 -13.50 9.51 -4.98
C GLU A 150 -12.48 9.64 -3.84
N SER A 151 -11.22 9.45 -4.18
CA SER A 151 -10.09 9.73 -3.31
C SER A 151 -8.88 10.18 -4.13
N GLU A 152 -7.98 10.90 -3.49
CA GLU A 152 -6.79 11.46 -4.12
C GLU A 152 -5.54 11.09 -3.34
N MET A 153 -4.44 11.02 -4.07
CA MET A 153 -3.11 10.77 -3.53
C MET A 153 -2.11 11.63 -4.28
N SER A 154 -1.27 12.36 -3.57
CA SER A 154 -0.16 13.11 -4.13
C SER A 154 1.13 12.85 -3.37
N GLY A 155 2.27 12.98 -4.03
CA GLY A 155 3.51 12.72 -3.36
C GLY A 155 4.76 13.12 -4.14
N LEU A 156 5.88 12.96 -3.44
CA LEU A 156 7.23 13.20 -3.95
C LEU A 156 8.10 12.00 -3.55
N GLU A 157 8.77 11.42 -4.53
CA GLU A 157 9.75 10.37 -4.33
C GLU A 157 11.14 10.87 -4.74
N ILE A 158 12.13 10.60 -3.93
CA ILE A 158 13.54 10.99 -4.14
C ILE A 158 14.41 9.76 -3.91
N GLU A 159 15.24 9.44 -4.88
CA GLU A 159 16.25 8.41 -4.78
C GLU A 159 17.63 8.98 -5.16
N PHE A 160 18.61 8.75 -4.29
CA PHE A 160 20.01 9.01 -4.55
C PHE A 160 20.83 7.73 -4.41
N LEU A 161 21.64 7.44 -5.42
CA LEU A 161 22.64 6.36 -5.40
C LEU A 161 24.02 7.01 -5.64
N GLY A 162 24.93 6.87 -4.67
CA GLY A 162 26.17 7.61 -4.71
C GLY A 162 27.41 6.79 -4.38
N ILE A 163 28.50 7.10 -5.08
CA ILE A 163 29.85 6.59 -4.84
C ILE A 163 30.64 7.69 -4.13
N ILE A 164 30.87 7.54 -2.83
CA ILE A 164 31.64 8.48 -2.01
C ILE A 164 33.13 8.34 -2.30
N SER A 165 33.61 7.09 -2.30
CA SER A 165 34.99 6.72 -2.59
C SER A 165 35.07 5.37 -3.27
N ASN A 166 36.27 4.85 -3.54
CA ASN A 166 36.45 3.50 -4.10
C ASN A 166 35.92 2.40 -3.17
N GLU A 167 35.76 2.70 -1.89
CA GLU A 167 35.36 1.73 -0.88
C GLU A 167 33.97 2.02 -0.30
N PHE A 168 33.45 3.24 -0.45
CA PHE A 168 32.17 3.66 0.12
C PHE A 168 31.16 4.07 -0.93
N SER A 169 29.97 3.52 -0.83
CA SER A 169 28.78 3.94 -1.59
C SER A 169 27.58 4.06 -0.65
N PHE A 170 26.55 4.79 -1.08
CA PHE A 170 25.32 4.95 -0.34
C PHE A 170 24.10 4.88 -1.26
N ASP A 171 22.97 4.53 -0.68
CA ASP A 171 21.64 4.75 -1.23
C ASP A 171 20.79 5.51 -0.23
N LEU A 172 19.96 6.43 -0.74
CA LEU A 172 18.97 7.18 0.03
C LEU A 172 17.67 7.20 -0.74
N ARG A 173 16.60 6.78 -0.10
CA ARG A 173 15.23 6.85 -0.63
C ARG A 173 14.35 7.58 0.35
N LEU A 174 13.63 8.58 -0.14
CA LEU A 174 12.66 9.36 0.61
C LEU A 174 11.34 9.35 -0.15
N SER A 175 10.24 9.18 0.58
CA SER A 175 8.90 9.27 0.05
C SER A 175 8.05 10.16 0.95
N PHE A 176 7.39 11.14 0.34
CA PHE A 176 6.42 12.01 0.99
C PHE A 176 5.08 11.76 0.31
N LEU A 177 4.05 11.51 1.10
CA LEU A 177 2.74 11.08 0.61
C LEU A 177 1.63 11.83 1.35
N GLU A 178 0.69 12.36 0.60
CA GLU A 178 -0.56 12.92 1.12
C GLU A 178 -1.73 12.19 0.47
N THR A 179 -2.70 11.78 1.27
CA THR A 179 -3.87 11.04 0.80
C THR A 179 -5.12 11.57 1.44
N GLU A 180 -6.24 11.62 0.69
CA GLU A 180 -7.52 12.11 1.17
C GLU A 180 -8.69 11.41 0.47
N ILE A 181 -9.74 11.11 1.22
CA ILE A 181 -11.05 10.76 0.69
C ILE A 181 -11.79 12.05 0.40
N THR A 182 -11.99 12.37 -0.87
CA THR A 182 -12.53 13.66 -1.32
C THR A 182 -14.04 13.69 -1.47
N SER A 183 -14.67 12.52 -1.67
CA SER A 183 -16.13 12.40 -1.80
C SER A 183 -16.83 12.33 -0.46
N GLU A 184 -18.09 12.77 -0.43
CA GLU A 184 -19.00 12.48 0.67
C GLU A 184 -19.32 10.97 0.66
N TYR A 185 -18.95 10.28 1.72
CA TYR A 185 -19.25 8.88 1.91
C TYR A 185 -19.40 8.59 3.40
N GLU A 186 -20.51 7.94 3.75
CA GLU A 186 -20.77 7.50 5.11
C GLU A 186 -20.47 6.00 5.23
N ALA A 187 -19.56 5.65 6.12
CA ALA A 187 -19.19 4.28 6.41
C ALA A 187 -19.47 3.93 7.87
N LEU A 188 -19.66 2.65 8.13
CA LEU A 188 -19.86 2.12 9.48
C LEU A 188 -18.51 1.73 10.08
N ASP A 189 -18.09 2.41 11.15
CA ASP A 189 -16.99 1.93 11.98
C ASP A 189 -17.50 0.89 12.97
N ASN A 190 -17.28 -0.39 12.66
CA ASN A 190 -17.74 -1.53 13.48
C ASN A 190 -17.21 -1.50 14.93
N ILE A 191 -16.07 -0.87 15.21
CA ILE A 191 -15.58 -0.68 16.58
C ILE A 191 -16.47 0.29 17.34
N ARG A 192 -16.89 1.39 16.73
CA ARG A 192 -17.81 2.33 17.35
C ARG A 192 -19.20 1.74 17.50
N ALA A 193 -19.66 0.94 16.56
CA ALA A 193 -20.91 0.22 16.65
C ALA A 193 -20.97 -0.65 17.92
N GLU A 194 -19.86 -1.33 18.25
CA GLU A 194 -19.79 -2.17 19.44
C GLU A 194 -19.78 -1.39 20.75
N LEU A 195 -19.04 -0.28 20.82
CA LEU A 195 -19.04 0.59 22.00
C LEU A 195 -20.46 1.07 22.36
N TYR A 196 -21.35 1.21 21.39
CA TYR A 196 -22.74 1.54 21.59
C TYR A 196 -23.65 0.34 21.84
N PHE A 197 -23.27 -0.85 21.37
CA PHE A 197 -24.03 -2.07 21.61
C PHE A 197 -24.07 -2.46 23.09
N PHE A 198 -23.03 -2.13 23.86
CA PHE A 198 -23.00 -2.30 25.32
C PHE A 198 -23.57 -1.12 26.10
N GLY A 199 -24.01 -0.05 25.45
CA GLY A 199 -24.76 1.07 26.01
C GLY A 199 -26.27 0.81 26.00
N GLU A 200 -27.05 1.54 26.81
CA GLU A 200 -28.45 1.24 27.18
C GLU A 200 -29.47 1.24 26.03
N GLU A 201 -29.15 1.71 24.81
CA GLU A 201 -30.04 1.65 23.65
C GLU A 201 -29.29 1.24 22.40
N PRO A 202 -29.73 0.25 21.63
CA PRO A 202 -29.12 -0.15 20.38
C PRO A 202 -29.49 0.84 19.26
N ILE A 203 -28.82 1.99 19.21
CA ILE A 203 -28.95 2.93 18.10
C ILE A 203 -27.97 2.53 17.00
N ARG A 204 -28.14 1.35 16.43
CA ARG A 204 -27.24 0.75 15.45
C ARG A 204 -27.11 1.55 14.16
N TYR A 205 -28.13 2.31 13.78
CA TYR A 205 -28.21 3.01 12.49
C TYR A 205 -27.66 4.44 12.51
N THR A 206 -27.31 4.96 13.68
CA THR A 206 -26.75 6.32 13.81
C THR A 206 -25.22 6.36 13.85
N LEU A 207 -24.57 5.22 13.71
CA LEU A 207 -23.11 5.08 13.82
C LEU A 207 -22.36 5.19 12.50
N ARG A 208 -23.05 5.61 11.45
CA ARG A 208 -22.41 5.96 10.20
C ARG A 208 -21.72 7.30 10.35
N GLU A 209 -20.49 7.34 9.95
CA GLU A 209 -19.68 8.55 9.96
C GLU A 209 -19.22 8.90 8.58
N SER A 210 -19.23 10.19 8.28
CA SER A 210 -18.57 10.68 7.09
C SER A 210 -17.07 10.40 7.22
N ILE A 211 -16.50 9.74 6.21
CA ILE A 211 -15.05 9.54 6.12
C ILE A 211 -14.39 10.51 5.15
N LYS A 212 -15.12 11.52 4.67
CA LYS A 212 -14.56 12.59 3.86
C LYS A 212 -13.49 13.35 4.63
N GLY A 213 -12.37 13.64 3.98
CA GLY A 213 -11.20 14.27 4.56
C GLY A 213 -10.29 13.30 5.33
N ASN A 214 -10.68 12.02 5.45
CA ASN A 214 -9.83 11.02 6.08
C ASN A 214 -8.69 10.59 5.15
N LYS A 215 -7.56 10.24 5.77
CA LYS A 215 -6.43 9.62 5.07
C LYS A 215 -6.78 8.21 4.62
N LEU A 216 -6.17 7.77 3.53
CA LEU A 216 -6.27 6.38 3.09
C LEU A 216 -5.53 5.46 4.07
N ALA A 217 -6.00 4.21 4.13
CA ALA A 217 -5.40 3.20 4.99
C ALA A 217 -3.96 2.85 4.54
N LYS A 218 -3.08 2.61 5.52
CA LYS A 218 -1.70 2.13 5.33
C LYS A 218 -0.84 3.02 4.43
N SER A 219 -1.06 4.33 4.50
CA SER A 219 -0.41 5.34 3.69
C SER A 219 0.40 6.30 4.57
N PRO A 220 1.61 5.92 5.04
CA PRO A 220 2.44 6.78 5.85
C PRO A 220 2.86 8.03 5.07
N GLU A 221 2.80 9.21 5.73
CA GLU A 221 3.12 10.49 5.10
C GLU A 221 4.59 10.63 4.75
N PHE A 222 5.46 9.98 5.52
CA PHE A 222 6.90 10.02 5.29
C PHE A 222 7.54 8.66 5.48
N ASN A 223 8.37 8.25 4.51
CA ASN A 223 9.23 7.09 4.66
C ASN A 223 10.65 7.47 4.23
N ALA A 224 11.63 6.91 4.91
CA ALA A 224 13.04 7.08 4.55
C ALA A 224 13.80 5.76 4.68
N ASN A 225 14.67 5.50 3.72
CA ASN A 225 15.65 4.43 3.80
C ASN A 225 17.03 5.01 3.45
N PHE A 226 18.02 4.74 4.29
CA PHE A 226 19.41 5.11 4.03
C PHE A 226 20.31 3.90 4.24
N GLY A 227 21.05 3.52 3.21
CA GLY A 227 22.06 2.48 3.21
C GLY A 227 23.45 3.06 2.99
N LEU A 228 24.40 2.68 3.84
CA LEU A 228 25.83 2.97 3.67
C LEU A 228 26.57 1.64 3.50
N MET A 229 27.24 1.49 2.38
CA MET A 229 27.98 0.29 2.00
C MET A 229 29.48 0.59 1.99
N TYR A 230 30.22 -0.32 2.63
CA TYR A 230 31.68 -0.37 2.56
C TYR A 230 32.12 -1.67 1.89
N GLU A 231 32.99 -1.56 0.89
CA GLU A 231 33.55 -2.72 0.20
C GLU A 231 35.05 -2.52 0.00
N LYS A 232 35.85 -3.49 0.44
CA LYS A 232 37.30 -3.44 0.32
C LYS A 232 37.92 -4.78 0.02
N VAL A 233 38.78 -4.81 -0.98
CA VAL A 233 39.72 -5.91 -1.18
C VAL A 233 40.92 -5.65 -0.27
N LEU A 234 41.12 -6.55 0.70
CA LEU A 234 42.23 -6.49 1.65
C LEU A 234 43.57 -6.83 0.99
N SER A 235 44.67 -6.54 1.67
CA SER A 235 46.01 -6.90 1.18
C SER A 235 46.22 -8.41 0.97
N SER A 236 45.39 -9.23 1.63
CA SER A 236 45.34 -10.70 1.43
C SER A 236 44.60 -11.12 0.14
N GLY A 237 44.05 -10.19 -0.64
CA GLY A 237 43.19 -10.44 -1.79
C GLY A 237 41.76 -10.84 -1.43
N LYS A 238 41.37 -10.84 -0.15
CA LYS A 238 40.04 -11.24 0.33
C LYS A 238 39.11 -10.05 0.38
N LEU A 239 37.82 -10.27 0.09
CA LEU A 239 36.80 -9.24 0.08
C LEU A 239 36.18 -9.11 1.47
N LEU A 240 36.08 -7.86 1.92
CA LEU A 240 35.32 -7.44 3.11
C LEU A 240 34.23 -6.49 2.66
N LYS A 241 32.96 -6.80 3.02
CA LYS A 241 31.80 -5.92 2.82
C LYS A 241 31.14 -5.66 4.16
N ALA A 242 30.70 -4.41 4.38
CA ALA A 242 29.86 -4.04 5.51
C ALA A 242 28.74 -3.12 5.01
N THR A 243 27.54 -3.31 5.55
CA THR A 243 26.40 -2.45 5.26
C THR A 243 25.75 -2.00 6.55
N ALA A 244 25.46 -0.71 6.65
CA ALA A 244 24.64 -0.13 7.70
C ALA A 244 23.40 0.47 7.04
N GLU A 245 22.23 0.15 7.56
CA GLU A 245 20.94 0.59 7.03
C GLU A 245 20.09 1.21 8.12
N VAL A 246 19.42 2.30 7.79
CA VAL A 246 18.40 2.96 8.62
C VAL A 246 17.11 2.97 7.83
N VAL A 247 16.04 2.42 8.40
CA VAL A 247 14.71 2.41 7.82
C VAL A 247 13.75 3.13 8.76
N HIS A 248 13.18 4.21 8.28
CA HIS A 248 12.15 4.98 8.99
C HIS A 248 10.82 4.81 8.27
N ARG A 249 9.78 4.48 9.03
CA ARG A 249 8.39 4.49 8.59
C ARG A 249 7.63 5.50 9.42
N GLY A 250 7.01 6.48 8.75
CA GLY A 250 6.17 7.48 9.38
C GLY A 250 4.87 6.92 9.95
N ASP A 251 4.17 7.70 10.71
CA ASP A 251 2.86 7.38 11.23
C ASP A 251 1.82 7.20 10.10
N PHE A 252 0.82 6.38 10.34
CA PHE A 252 -0.24 6.12 9.37
C PHE A 252 -1.51 5.62 10.03
N GLN A 253 -2.61 5.59 9.24
CA GLN A 253 -3.88 5.03 9.66
C GLN A 253 -4.04 3.60 9.15
N GLN A 254 -4.46 2.66 10.00
CA GLN A 254 -4.69 1.26 9.60
C GLN A 254 -5.93 1.09 8.74
N ARG A 255 -6.97 1.90 8.98
CA ARG A 255 -8.25 1.86 8.28
C ARG A 255 -8.66 3.26 7.82
N VAL A 256 -9.58 3.33 6.89
CA VAL A 256 -10.12 4.58 6.33
C VAL A 256 -10.96 5.40 7.34
N PHE A 257 -11.33 4.82 8.46
CA PHE A 257 -12.10 5.51 9.52
C PHE A 257 -11.26 6.52 10.29
N ASN A 258 -9.95 6.35 10.30
CA ASN A 258 -9.01 7.19 11.04
C ASN A 258 -9.39 7.34 12.54
N ASN A 259 -9.87 6.25 13.13
CA ASN A 259 -10.24 6.23 14.54
C ASN A 259 -8.98 6.37 15.41
N PRO A 260 -8.86 7.45 16.21
CA PRO A 260 -7.62 7.76 16.93
C PRO A 260 -7.23 6.73 18.00
N PHE A 261 -8.16 5.86 18.40
CA PHE A 261 -7.91 4.87 19.45
C PHE A 261 -7.38 3.54 18.90
N VAL A 262 -7.65 3.22 17.63
CA VAL A 262 -7.37 1.88 17.09
C VAL A 262 -6.74 1.90 15.71
N ASP A 263 -6.80 3.01 14.98
CA ASP A 263 -6.29 3.09 13.61
C ASP A 263 -4.94 3.79 13.52
N ALA A 264 -4.63 4.66 14.48
CA ALA A 264 -3.36 5.38 14.50
C ALA A 264 -2.22 4.40 14.82
N VAL A 265 -1.21 4.40 13.97
CA VAL A 265 0.04 3.67 14.15
C VAL A 265 1.18 4.67 14.20
N ASP A 266 1.92 4.64 15.29
CA ASP A 266 3.07 5.51 15.50
C ASP A 266 4.21 5.20 14.53
N GLU A 267 5.01 6.22 14.23
CA GLU A 267 6.24 6.10 13.46
C GLU A 267 7.27 5.22 14.18
N TYR A 268 8.14 4.59 13.43
CA TYR A 268 9.27 3.85 14.00
C TYR A 268 10.52 3.91 13.10
N THR A 269 11.67 3.66 13.73
CA THR A 269 12.97 3.61 13.04
C THR A 269 13.74 2.37 13.46
N ILE A 270 14.17 1.58 12.49
CA ILE A 270 15.02 0.40 12.72
C ILE A 270 16.40 0.60 12.10
N TYR A 271 17.38 -0.06 12.71
CA TYR A 271 18.77 -0.06 12.28
C TYR A 271 19.20 -1.50 12.01
N ASN A 272 19.81 -1.72 10.84
CA ASN A 272 20.34 -3.01 10.42
C ASN A 272 21.84 -2.90 10.14
N LEU A 273 22.60 -3.96 10.45
CA LEU A 273 24.00 -4.08 10.10
C LEU A 273 24.27 -5.43 9.47
N SER A 274 25.13 -5.46 8.48
CA SER A 274 25.66 -6.72 7.94
C SER A 274 27.16 -6.62 7.71
N LEU A 275 27.85 -7.74 7.87
CA LEU A 275 29.26 -7.90 7.60
C LEU A 275 29.46 -9.20 6.85
N SER A 276 30.10 -9.14 5.67
CA SER A 276 30.49 -10.31 4.88
C SER A 276 31.99 -10.32 4.70
N TYR A 277 32.62 -11.47 4.95
CA TYR A 277 34.06 -11.64 4.83
C TYR A 277 34.41 -12.96 4.14
N GLU A 278 35.26 -12.87 3.11
CA GLU A 278 35.85 -14.04 2.45
C GLU A 278 37.03 -14.55 3.30
N ILE A 279 36.81 -15.62 4.06
CA ILE A 279 37.88 -16.26 4.84
C ILE A 279 38.89 -16.93 3.92
N SER A 280 38.41 -17.60 2.86
CA SER A 280 39.22 -18.19 1.80
C SER A 280 38.44 -18.20 0.48
N ASP A 281 39.06 -18.61 -0.61
CA ASP A 281 38.41 -18.74 -1.92
C ASP A 281 37.19 -19.68 -1.92
N LYS A 282 37.06 -20.50 -0.88
CA LYS A 282 35.98 -21.48 -0.72
C LYS A 282 35.09 -21.19 0.50
N ILE A 283 35.51 -20.36 1.43
CA ILE A 283 34.79 -20.14 2.69
C ILE A 283 34.45 -18.68 2.84
N GLY A 284 33.15 -18.40 3.01
CA GLY A 284 32.59 -17.09 3.33
C GLY A 284 31.90 -17.08 4.69
N LEU A 285 31.97 -15.98 5.39
CA LEU A 285 31.28 -15.70 6.64
C LEU A 285 30.40 -14.46 6.48
N ASP A 286 29.12 -14.59 6.82
CA ASP A 286 28.21 -13.46 6.93
C ASP A 286 27.70 -13.36 8.37
N LEU A 287 27.69 -12.14 8.89
CA LEU A 287 27.10 -11.77 10.17
C LEU A 287 26.04 -10.71 9.89
N ILE A 288 24.84 -10.89 10.42
CA ILE A 288 23.70 -9.99 10.17
C ILE A 288 23.03 -9.69 11.50
N ALA A 289 22.79 -8.41 11.75
CA ALA A 289 22.02 -7.90 12.88
C ALA A 289 20.86 -7.06 12.34
N LEU A 290 19.64 -7.49 12.59
CA LEU A 290 18.42 -6.80 12.19
C LEU A 290 17.72 -6.21 13.41
N ASN A 291 17.10 -5.04 13.20
CA ASN A 291 16.39 -4.30 14.25
C ASN A 291 17.24 -4.18 15.52
N ILE A 292 18.44 -3.60 15.41
CA ILE A 292 19.43 -3.52 16.53
C ILE A 292 18.88 -2.75 17.72
N SER A 293 18.05 -1.74 17.47
CA SER A 293 17.34 -0.95 18.48
C SER A 293 16.33 -1.77 19.29
N ASP A 294 15.92 -2.94 18.79
CA ASP A 294 14.84 -3.77 19.36
C ASP A 294 13.50 -3.00 19.41
N GLU A 295 13.20 -2.34 18.31
CA GLU A 295 12.01 -1.50 18.15
C GLU A 295 10.77 -2.38 18.02
N ASP A 296 9.69 -2.04 18.71
CA ASP A 296 8.39 -2.74 18.70
C ASP A 296 7.40 -2.05 17.72
N GLY A 297 7.84 -1.74 16.52
CA GLY A 297 6.98 -1.12 15.50
C GLY A 297 5.79 -1.99 15.12
N VAL A 298 4.64 -1.37 14.83
CA VAL A 298 3.44 -2.07 14.36
C VAL A 298 3.51 -2.24 12.85
N ASN A 299 3.50 -3.48 12.37
CA ASN A 299 3.46 -3.81 10.94
C ASN A 299 2.04 -3.70 10.37
N SER A 300 1.09 -4.31 11.05
CA SER A 300 -0.32 -4.26 10.68
C SER A 300 -1.24 -4.44 11.89
N SER A 301 -2.49 -4.06 11.74
CA SER A 301 -3.54 -4.43 12.68
C SER A 301 -4.73 -5.02 11.93
N MET A 302 -5.44 -5.90 12.62
CA MET A 302 -6.69 -6.47 12.14
C MET A 302 -7.76 -6.25 13.20
N THR A 303 -8.84 -5.60 12.79
CA THR A 303 -10.03 -5.43 13.62
C THR A 303 -11.00 -6.53 13.30
N ASP A 304 -11.65 -7.07 14.35
CA ASP A 304 -12.68 -8.08 14.18
C ASP A 304 -13.82 -7.55 13.30
N VAL A 305 -14.07 -8.27 12.22
CA VAL A 305 -15.12 -7.94 11.24
C VAL A 305 -16.54 -8.16 11.77
N PHE A 306 -16.70 -8.91 12.86
CA PHE A 306 -18.01 -9.23 13.44
C PHE A 306 -18.43 -8.31 14.59
N GLY A 307 -17.64 -7.29 14.89
CA GLY A 307 -18.01 -6.26 15.87
C GLY A 307 -17.79 -6.69 17.32
N VAL A 308 -16.88 -7.62 17.61
CA VAL A 308 -16.51 -8.02 18.99
C VAL A 308 -15.40 -7.13 19.57
N ALA A 309 -15.08 -5.98 18.93
CA ALA A 309 -14.09 -4.97 19.31
C ALA A 309 -12.67 -5.51 19.60
N GLY A 310 -12.36 -6.69 19.15
CA GLY A 310 -11.01 -7.23 19.23
C GLY A 310 -10.14 -6.61 18.16
N THR A 311 -9.10 -5.85 18.53
CA THR A 311 -8.06 -5.42 17.61
C THR A 311 -6.78 -6.20 17.90
N GLY A 312 -6.37 -7.04 16.95
CA GLY A 312 -5.06 -7.69 16.95
C GLY A 312 -4.02 -6.82 16.28
N ILE A 313 -2.82 -6.75 16.83
CA ILE A 313 -1.69 -6.08 16.20
C ILE A 313 -0.60 -7.10 15.84
N GLU A 314 0.04 -6.90 14.70
CA GLU A 314 1.23 -7.62 14.28
C GLU A 314 2.43 -6.68 14.43
N LEU A 315 3.40 -7.07 15.25
CA LEU A 315 4.64 -6.31 15.40
C LEU A 315 5.64 -6.68 14.31
N ILE A 316 6.56 -5.78 14.02
CA ILE A 316 7.75 -6.10 13.22
C ILE A 316 8.59 -7.14 13.95
N PRO A 317 9.45 -7.91 13.24
CA PRO A 317 10.36 -8.86 13.91
C PRO A 317 11.24 -8.15 14.94
N PRO A 318 11.40 -8.74 16.13
CA PRO A 318 12.30 -8.21 17.15
C PRO A 318 13.76 -8.28 16.67
N ARG A 319 14.69 -7.73 17.48
CA ARG A 319 16.12 -7.81 17.19
C ARG A 319 16.59 -9.24 16.93
N GLN A 320 17.29 -9.41 15.82
CA GLN A 320 17.80 -10.70 15.40
C GLN A 320 19.29 -10.63 15.08
N PHE A 321 20.02 -11.67 15.48
CA PHE A 321 21.41 -11.89 15.09
C PHE A 321 21.53 -13.20 14.36
N MET A 322 22.13 -13.17 13.17
CA MET A 322 22.33 -14.37 12.33
C MET A 322 23.78 -14.48 11.89
N GLY A 323 24.27 -15.71 11.83
CA GLY A 323 25.56 -16.04 11.27
C GLY A 323 25.41 -17.12 10.20
N ARG A 324 26.04 -16.94 9.04
CA ARG A 324 26.07 -17.91 7.95
C ARG A 324 27.52 -18.20 7.58
N LEU A 325 27.87 -19.48 7.58
CA LEU A 325 29.13 -19.97 7.03
C LEU A 325 28.84 -20.69 5.71
N SER A 326 29.42 -20.22 4.63
CA SER A 326 29.26 -20.81 3.28
C SER A 326 30.53 -21.51 2.84
N TYR A 327 30.40 -22.63 2.14
CA TYR A 327 31.50 -23.36 1.53
C TYR A 327 31.18 -23.67 0.06
N ASN A 328 32.08 -23.27 -0.81
CA ASN A 328 32.00 -23.53 -2.26
C ASN A 328 32.93 -24.69 -2.62
N PHE A 329 32.36 -25.71 -3.24
CA PHE A 329 33.05 -26.95 -3.63
C PHE A 329 34.00 -26.78 -4.83
#